data_8bfb3f30ed57d4da4873f4329ec7f997
#
_entry.id   8bfb3f30ed57d4da4873f4329ec7f997
#
_cell.length_a   1.000
_cell.length_b   1.000
_cell.length_c   1.000
_cell.angle_alpha   90.00
_cell.angle_beta   90.00
_cell.angle_gamma   90.00
#
_symmetry.space_group_name_H-M   'P 1'
#
loop_
_entity.id
_entity.type
_entity.pdbx_description
1 polymer ?
#
loop_
_entity_poly.entity_id
_entity_poly.type
_entity_poly.pdbx_seq_one_letter_code
_entity_poly.pdbx_strand_id
1 'polypeptide(L)'
;MESTRIKDLRTALEFLSSQDNGLEIVSTPVEARCELGALYAPRSGGVPVRPPTRSGPAMLFERVMPCDRPAVVGVFGSRQRCASYIGTTHDRVAEKMIDAAHTPVSPLETRDAPVQEVVHTERVDLAALPIPTMTPRDAGPYISLGLSMAKDPVTGGRNISVHRLCVQGPDTLTIWMVPGRHLESFFLSAKALGKPLPIAIHIGLDPAIYMASCCPNPLAPLGFNELDIASSLRGRPFEISPCLTVKADCISHAEYVLEGEITHDIIPESRTAAYSLPEFLGYNGKVHPGLPVVKIKAITHRSKAIFQTVIGPGYEQSILLGFGMEAAILYFLREHVTKRVTKAYCSSAGGGHLLLFLQFRKATEQDDGVVRQAALAVFGVFRMIKQIVLVDDDVDVFSEEDIWWAMTTRFQVDRDLMTVSNVQGFPLDPSQDPAYSSTITGPGLTAKAVFDCTVPFRLKESFQRTVFAWPIAGPSQ
;
A
#
# COMPACT_ATOMS: atom_id res chain seq x y z
N MET A 1 2.69 -18.55 16.23
CA MET A 1 2.44 -19.90 15.69
C MET A 1 1.27 -19.96 14.68
N GLU A 2 0.28 -19.08 14.75
CA GLU A 2 -0.89 -19.11 13.82
C GLU A 2 -0.59 -18.52 12.42
N SER A 3 0.31 -17.56 12.30
CA SER A 3 0.67 -16.94 11.00
C SER A 3 1.26 -17.91 9.97
N THR A 4 1.87 -19.01 10.42
CA THR A 4 2.41 -20.06 9.54
C THR A 4 1.34 -20.88 8.83
N ARG A 5 0.08 -20.80 9.26
CA ARG A 5 -1.06 -21.49 8.63
C ARG A 5 -1.64 -20.74 7.43
N ILE A 6 -1.37 -19.43 7.30
CA ILE A 6 -1.88 -18.64 6.19
C ILE A 6 -1.13 -19.03 4.91
N LYS A 7 -1.89 -19.38 3.87
CA LYS A 7 -1.36 -19.84 2.57
C LYS A 7 -1.93 -19.05 1.38
N ASP A 8 -3.09 -18.46 1.58
CA ASP A 8 -3.88 -17.76 0.57
C ASP A 8 -4.90 -16.84 1.26
N LEU A 9 -5.76 -16.19 0.50
CA LEU A 9 -6.83 -15.36 1.03
C LEU A 9 -7.78 -16.15 1.94
N ARG A 10 -8.15 -17.39 1.56
CA ARG A 10 -9.15 -18.18 2.31
C ARG A 10 -8.67 -18.49 3.73
N THR A 11 -7.43 -18.93 3.85
CA THR A 11 -6.81 -19.21 5.15
C THR A 11 -6.55 -17.93 5.95
N ALA A 12 -6.37 -16.78 5.28
CA ALA A 12 -6.34 -15.47 5.95
C ALA A 12 -7.73 -15.09 6.52
N LEU A 13 -8.81 -15.38 5.79
CA LEU A 13 -10.18 -15.15 6.28
C LEU A 13 -10.55 -16.11 7.42
N GLU A 14 -10.12 -17.36 7.36
CA GLU A 14 -10.24 -18.30 8.49
C GLU A 14 -9.51 -17.78 9.75
N PHE A 15 -8.29 -17.27 9.55
CA PHE A 15 -7.56 -16.62 10.66
C PHE A 15 -8.33 -15.43 11.22
N LEU A 16 -8.90 -14.56 10.36
CA LEU A 16 -9.70 -13.41 10.79
C LEU A 16 -10.97 -13.82 11.53
N SER A 17 -11.66 -14.87 11.09
CA SER A 17 -12.87 -15.37 11.74
C SER A 17 -12.61 -15.90 13.15
N SER A 18 -11.37 -16.29 13.46
CA SER A 18 -10.94 -16.73 14.81
C SER A 18 -10.56 -15.58 15.74
N GLN A 19 -10.49 -14.32 15.24
CA GLN A 19 -10.16 -13.15 16.03
C GLN A 19 -11.42 -12.37 16.42
N ASP A 20 -11.41 -11.79 17.63
CA ASP A 20 -12.48 -10.91 18.07
C ASP A 20 -12.63 -9.74 17.09
N ASN A 21 -13.85 -9.54 16.58
CA ASN A 21 -14.14 -8.49 15.59
C ASN A 21 -13.22 -8.55 14.35
N GLY A 22 -12.74 -9.74 13.96
CA GLY A 22 -11.83 -9.92 12.84
C GLY A 22 -12.52 -9.95 11.48
N LEU A 23 -13.69 -10.62 11.39
CA LEU A 23 -14.47 -10.79 10.14
C LEU A 23 -15.97 -10.65 10.40
N GLU A 24 -16.63 -9.79 9.64
CA GLU A 24 -18.10 -9.68 9.56
C GLU A 24 -18.57 -10.30 8.23
N ILE A 25 -19.63 -11.12 8.28
CA ILE A 25 -20.24 -11.73 7.10
C ILE A 25 -21.57 -11.03 6.82
N VAL A 26 -21.73 -10.54 5.58
CA VAL A 26 -22.94 -9.89 5.07
C VAL A 26 -23.60 -10.82 4.07
N SER A 27 -24.69 -11.49 4.47
CA SER A 27 -25.39 -12.47 3.63
C SER A 27 -26.50 -11.85 2.77
N THR A 28 -26.95 -10.64 3.10
CA THR A 28 -27.91 -9.90 2.24
C THR A 28 -27.23 -9.49 0.94
N PRO A 29 -27.90 -9.61 -0.23
CA PRO A 29 -27.37 -9.10 -1.49
C PRO A 29 -27.07 -7.61 -1.40
N VAL A 30 -25.92 -7.20 -1.96
CA VAL A 30 -25.49 -5.80 -2.02
C VAL A 30 -25.10 -5.43 -3.45
N GLU A 31 -25.32 -4.19 -3.85
CA GLU A 31 -24.92 -3.71 -5.16
C GLU A 31 -23.40 -3.39 -5.19
N ALA A 32 -22.72 -3.83 -6.25
CA ALA A 32 -21.32 -3.45 -6.49
C ALA A 32 -21.18 -1.92 -6.67
N ARG A 33 -22.25 -1.27 -7.18
CA ARG A 33 -22.26 0.17 -7.37
C ARG A 33 -22.64 0.89 -6.08
N CYS A 34 -21.66 1.52 -5.45
CA CYS A 34 -21.77 2.42 -4.28
C CYS A 34 -22.16 1.73 -2.97
N GLU A 35 -23.00 0.69 -2.97
CA GLU A 35 -23.54 0.13 -1.73
C GLU A 35 -22.48 -0.63 -0.93
N LEU A 36 -21.65 -1.44 -1.58
CA LEU A 36 -20.55 -2.13 -0.92
C LEU A 36 -19.62 -1.15 -0.18
N GLY A 37 -19.22 -0.06 -0.84
CA GLY A 37 -18.41 0.99 -0.23
C GLY A 37 -19.13 1.74 0.89
N ALA A 38 -20.42 2.04 0.72
CA ALA A 38 -21.21 2.74 1.72
C ALA A 38 -21.44 1.93 3.00
N LEU A 39 -21.52 0.59 2.90
CA LEU A 39 -21.65 -0.31 4.05
C LEU A 39 -20.33 -0.50 4.77
N TYR A 40 -19.21 -0.57 4.03
CA TYR A 40 -17.89 -0.77 4.60
C TYR A 40 -17.35 0.48 5.31
N ALA A 41 -17.44 1.66 4.68
CA ALA A 41 -16.77 2.87 5.14
C ALA A 41 -17.08 3.29 6.59
N PRO A 42 -18.32 3.22 7.10
CA PRO A 42 -18.61 3.60 8.49
C PRO A 42 -18.21 2.55 9.52
N ARG A 43 -18.01 1.28 9.13
CA ARG A 43 -17.73 0.17 10.04
C ARG A 43 -16.25 -0.15 10.14
N SER A 44 -15.54 0.00 9.05
CA SER A 44 -14.16 -0.50 8.93
C SER A 44 -13.34 0.42 8.06
N GLY A 45 -12.09 0.59 8.42
CA GLY A 45 -11.11 1.22 7.58
C GLY A 45 -11.16 2.73 7.51
N GLY A 46 -12.23 3.33 7.93
CA GLY A 46 -12.38 4.76 8.00
C GLY A 46 -12.09 5.51 6.70
N VAL A 47 -12.92 6.46 6.42
CA VAL A 47 -12.67 7.44 5.37
C VAL A 47 -12.08 8.67 6.04
N PRO A 48 -11.01 9.30 5.54
CA PRO A 48 -10.43 10.50 6.15
C PRO A 48 -11.40 11.68 6.31
N VAL A 49 -12.57 11.59 5.70
CA VAL A 49 -13.60 12.66 5.70
C VAL A 49 -14.58 12.62 6.86
N ARG A 50 -14.62 11.55 7.65
CA ARG A 50 -15.44 11.44 8.87
C ARG A 50 -14.66 10.68 9.91
N PRO A 51 -15.06 10.69 11.21
CA PRO A 51 -14.25 10.00 12.21
C PRO A 51 -13.86 8.63 11.70
N PRO A 52 -12.58 8.39 11.37
CA PRO A 52 -12.18 7.14 10.75
C PRO A 52 -12.36 6.04 11.79
N THR A 53 -13.00 4.96 11.39
CA THR A 53 -12.93 3.72 12.16
C THR A 53 -11.55 3.15 11.93
N ARG A 54 -10.63 3.38 12.86
CA ARG A 54 -9.22 2.99 12.73
C ARG A 54 -8.97 1.49 12.88
N SER A 55 -9.95 0.75 13.35
CA SER A 55 -9.90 -0.71 13.43
C SER A 55 -11.32 -1.24 13.38
N GLY A 56 -11.68 -1.84 12.29
CA GLY A 56 -12.95 -2.53 12.13
C GLY A 56 -12.74 -3.95 11.61
N PRO A 57 -13.78 -4.79 11.54
CA PRO A 57 -13.69 -6.10 10.92
C PRO A 57 -13.37 -5.99 9.43
N ALA A 58 -12.76 -7.02 8.87
CA ALA A 58 -12.92 -7.27 7.45
C ALA A 58 -14.38 -7.63 7.19
N MET A 59 -14.91 -7.28 6.03
CA MET A 59 -16.29 -7.59 5.66
C MET A 59 -16.31 -8.49 4.43
N LEU A 60 -16.90 -9.68 4.59
CA LEU A 60 -17.16 -10.61 3.50
C LEU A 60 -18.62 -10.48 3.09
N PHE A 61 -18.86 -9.94 1.91
CA PHE A 61 -20.14 -9.89 1.25
C PHE A 61 -20.33 -11.18 0.45
N GLU A 62 -21.27 -12.02 0.84
CA GLU A 62 -21.47 -13.32 0.18
C GLU A 62 -22.05 -13.16 -1.22
N ARG A 63 -22.84 -12.09 -1.46
CA ARG A 63 -23.59 -11.89 -2.70
C ARG A 63 -23.48 -10.44 -3.16
N VAL A 64 -22.59 -10.17 -4.10
CA VAL A 64 -22.46 -8.84 -4.72
C VAL A 64 -23.11 -8.87 -6.11
N MET A 65 -24.13 -8.01 -6.26
CA MET A 65 -24.94 -7.92 -7.47
C MET A 65 -24.28 -6.99 -8.52
N PRO A 66 -24.54 -7.19 -9.82
CA PRO A 66 -25.47 -8.14 -10.44
C PRO A 66 -24.90 -9.55 -10.67
N CYS A 67 -23.61 -9.78 -10.46
CA CYS A 67 -22.97 -11.06 -10.81
C CYS A 67 -23.17 -12.18 -9.76
N ASP A 68 -23.75 -11.84 -8.59
CA ASP A 68 -24.03 -12.75 -7.48
C ASP A 68 -22.79 -13.54 -7.02
N ARG A 69 -21.68 -12.84 -6.82
CA ARG A 69 -20.40 -13.40 -6.40
C ARG A 69 -19.90 -12.78 -5.10
N PRO A 70 -19.12 -13.52 -4.29
CA PRO A 70 -18.60 -12.96 -3.04
C PRO A 70 -17.47 -11.95 -3.27
N ALA A 71 -17.43 -10.93 -2.40
CA ALA A 71 -16.33 -9.97 -2.32
C ALA A 71 -15.94 -9.70 -0.87
N VAL A 72 -14.65 -9.40 -0.65
CA VAL A 72 -14.12 -9.05 0.67
C VAL A 72 -13.35 -7.75 0.63
N VAL A 73 -13.53 -6.95 1.69
CA VAL A 73 -12.84 -5.69 1.94
C VAL A 73 -12.34 -5.64 3.39
N GLY A 74 -11.39 -4.77 3.69
CA GLY A 74 -10.92 -4.56 5.07
C GLY A 74 -9.92 -5.60 5.57
N VAL A 75 -9.39 -6.45 4.70
CA VAL A 75 -8.37 -7.45 5.08
C VAL A 75 -7.15 -6.78 5.73
N PHE A 76 -6.79 -5.58 5.28
CA PHE A 76 -5.68 -4.79 5.82
C PHE A 76 -6.13 -3.62 6.72
N GLY A 77 -7.37 -3.62 7.18
CA GLY A 77 -7.98 -2.51 7.92
C GLY A 77 -7.41 -2.24 9.33
N SER A 78 -6.34 -2.90 9.75
CA SER A 78 -5.66 -2.68 11.02
C SER A 78 -4.18 -3.01 10.90
N ARG A 79 -3.32 -2.11 11.41
CA ARG A 79 -1.87 -2.32 11.46
C ARG A 79 -1.51 -3.55 12.29
N GLN A 80 -2.19 -3.75 13.43
CA GLN A 80 -2.03 -4.92 14.28
C GLN A 80 -2.37 -6.22 13.53
N ARG A 81 -3.47 -6.22 12.78
CA ARG A 81 -3.89 -7.35 11.96
C ARG A 81 -2.84 -7.71 10.91
N CYS A 82 -2.32 -6.72 10.19
CA CYS A 82 -1.27 -6.94 9.19
C CYS A 82 0.00 -7.51 9.80
N ALA A 83 0.41 -7.01 10.98
CA ALA A 83 1.55 -7.53 11.72
C ALA A 83 1.34 -9.02 12.09
N SER A 84 0.13 -9.36 12.52
CA SER A 84 -0.23 -10.75 12.88
C SER A 84 -0.14 -11.70 11.69
N TYR A 85 -0.47 -11.26 10.47
CA TYR A 85 -0.33 -12.07 9.25
C TYR A 85 1.09 -12.55 8.99
N ILE A 86 2.08 -11.75 9.36
CA ILE A 86 3.51 -12.07 9.16
C ILE A 86 4.23 -12.46 10.46
N GLY A 87 3.47 -12.71 11.54
CA GLY A 87 4.00 -13.20 12.80
C GLY A 87 4.91 -12.22 13.54
N THR A 88 4.53 -10.94 13.56
CA THR A 88 5.25 -9.88 14.26
C THR A 88 4.30 -8.93 15.00
N THR A 89 4.84 -7.91 15.67
CA THR A 89 4.07 -6.84 16.32
C THR A 89 4.00 -5.61 15.40
N HIS A 90 3.01 -4.75 15.60
CA HIS A 90 2.75 -3.58 14.73
C HIS A 90 3.94 -2.61 14.64
N ASP A 91 4.75 -2.54 15.69
CA ASP A 91 5.93 -1.68 15.78
C ASP A 91 7.19 -2.30 15.16
N ARG A 92 7.14 -3.56 14.73
CA ARG A 92 8.27 -4.31 14.15
C ARG A 92 8.03 -4.77 12.71
N VAL A 93 6.96 -4.30 12.07
CA VAL A 93 6.66 -4.68 10.68
C VAL A 93 7.79 -4.23 9.73
N ALA A 94 8.28 -3.00 9.89
CA ALA A 94 9.35 -2.46 9.04
C ALA A 94 10.64 -3.29 9.14
N GLU A 95 11.06 -3.64 10.35
CA GLU A 95 12.23 -4.50 10.58
C GLU A 95 12.03 -5.89 9.96
N LYS A 96 10.85 -6.48 10.15
CA LYS A 96 10.53 -7.80 9.58
C LYS A 96 10.59 -7.80 8.05
N MET A 97 10.14 -6.71 7.41
CA MET A 97 10.21 -6.56 5.95
C MET A 97 11.65 -6.35 5.46
N ILE A 98 12.48 -5.60 6.19
CA ILE A 98 13.91 -5.43 5.92
C ILE A 98 14.63 -6.78 6.01
N ASP A 99 14.40 -7.53 7.09
CA ASP A 99 14.99 -8.87 7.27
C ASP A 99 14.61 -9.80 6.13
N ALA A 100 13.34 -9.77 5.70
CA ALA A 100 12.86 -10.57 4.59
C ALA A 100 13.48 -10.18 3.24
N ALA A 101 13.75 -8.89 3.02
CA ALA A 101 14.45 -8.43 1.82
C ALA A 101 15.94 -8.86 1.80
N HIS A 102 16.57 -8.99 2.97
CA HIS A 102 17.94 -9.47 3.10
C HIS A 102 18.08 -11.00 3.02
N THR A 103 16.99 -11.72 3.23
CA THR A 103 16.94 -13.19 3.17
C THR A 103 15.88 -13.65 2.15
N PRO A 104 16.00 -13.26 0.87
CA PRO A 104 14.98 -13.54 -0.13
C PRO A 104 14.84 -15.05 -0.37
N VAL A 105 13.60 -15.49 -0.61
CA VAL A 105 13.27 -16.89 -0.94
C VAL A 105 12.55 -16.90 -2.28
N SER A 106 13.15 -17.48 -3.30
CA SER A 106 12.57 -17.50 -4.65
C SER A 106 11.28 -18.32 -4.72
N PRO A 107 10.29 -17.87 -5.52
CA PRO A 107 9.07 -18.63 -5.77
C PRO A 107 9.36 -19.98 -6.40
N LEU A 108 8.47 -20.94 -6.17
CA LEU A 108 8.51 -22.27 -6.75
C LEU A 108 7.63 -22.33 -8.00
N GLU A 109 8.19 -22.74 -9.12
CA GLU A 109 7.40 -23.03 -10.33
C GLU A 109 6.66 -24.36 -10.17
N THR A 110 5.36 -24.35 -10.46
CA THR A 110 4.49 -25.52 -10.40
C THR A 110 3.55 -25.57 -11.59
N ARG A 111 2.98 -26.75 -11.85
CA ARG A 111 1.87 -26.91 -12.79
C ARG A 111 0.52 -27.06 -12.09
N ASP A 112 0.53 -27.20 -10.78
CA ASP A 112 -0.67 -27.21 -9.96
C ASP A 112 -1.06 -25.75 -9.66
N ALA A 113 -2.12 -25.29 -10.31
CA ALA A 113 -2.60 -23.93 -10.22
C ALA A 113 -4.10 -23.91 -9.89
N PRO A 114 -4.47 -23.90 -8.60
CA PRO A 114 -5.88 -23.81 -8.21
C PRO A 114 -6.63 -22.63 -8.84
N VAL A 115 -5.95 -21.54 -9.15
CA VAL A 115 -6.54 -20.40 -9.86
C VAL A 115 -6.96 -20.72 -11.30
N GLN A 116 -6.52 -21.86 -11.86
CA GLN A 116 -6.88 -22.31 -13.21
C GLN A 116 -7.97 -23.40 -13.20
N GLU A 117 -8.67 -23.62 -12.07
CA GLU A 117 -9.80 -24.55 -11.99
C GLU A 117 -10.94 -24.19 -12.96
N VAL A 118 -11.22 -22.90 -13.11
CA VAL A 118 -12.23 -22.38 -14.02
C VAL A 118 -11.57 -21.40 -14.99
N VAL A 119 -11.83 -21.60 -16.29
CA VAL A 119 -11.14 -20.86 -17.38
C VAL A 119 -12.16 -20.27 -18.34
N HIS A 120 -12.10 -18.98 -18.58
CA HIS A 120 -12.91 -18.24 -19.54
C HIS A 120 -11.98 -17.59 -20.58
N THR A 121 -11.96 -18.13 -21.80
CA THR A 121 -11.15 -17.63 -22.92
C THR A 121 -11.99 -17.18 -24.11
N GLU A 122 -13.14 -17.80 -24.36
CA GLU A 122 -13.97 -17.51 -25.54
C GLU A 122 -14.87 -16.27 -25.34
N ARG A 123 -15.30 -16.02 -24.10
CA ARG A 123 -16.17 -14.90 -23.72
C ARG A 123 -15.63 -14.26 -22.45
N VAL A 124 -14.59 -13.46 -22.60
CA VAL A 124 -14.09 -12.65 -21.51
C VAL A 124 -15.11 -11.54 -21.21
N ASP A 125 -15.61 -11.52 -19.99
CA ASP A 125 -16.55 -10.49 -19.54
C ASP A 125 -16.24 -10.05 -18.12
N LEU A 126 -15.67 -8.86 -17.99
CA LEU A 126 -15.35 -8.25 -16.71
C LEU A 126 -16.60 -7.91 -15.88
N ALA A 127 -17.79 -7.79 -16.51
CA ALA A 127 -19.05 -7.59 -15.78
C ALA A 127 -19.50 -8.85 -15.01
N ALA A 128 -18.91 -10.00 -15.27
CA ALA A 128 -19.10 -11.22 -14.48
C ALA A 128 -18.36 -11.21 -13.14
N LEU A 129 -17.56 -10.18 -12.86
CA LEU A 129 -16.82 -9.99 -11.61
C LEU A 129 -17.47 -8.89 -10.75
N PRO A 130 -17.45 -9.01 -9.42
CA PRO A 130 -18.02 -8.01 -8.52
C PRO A 130 -17.13 -6.79 -8.34
N ILE A 131 -16.75 -6.16 -9.45
CA ILE A 131 -15.85 -5.00 -9.48
C ILE A 131 -16.63 -3.77 -9.00
N PRO A 132 -16.23 -3.12 -7.88
CA PRO A 132 -17.01 -2.03 -7.31
C PRO A 132 -16.85 -0.72 -8.08
N THR A 133 -17.93 0.07 -8.12
CA THR A 133 -17.88 1.53 -8.25
C THR A 133 -18.06 2.11 -6.86
N MET A 134 -17.08 2.84 -6.34
CA MET A 134 -17.04 3.22 -4.92
C MET A 134 -18.02 4.35 -4.59
N THR A 135 -18.09 5.38 -5.46
CA THR A 135 -18.94 6.55 -5.29
C THR A 135 -19.74 6.86 -6.56
N PRO A 136 -20.86 7.63 -6.46
CA PRO A 136 -21.63 8.03 -7.64
C PRO A 136 -20.86 8.89 -8.65
N ARG A 137 -19.70 9.45 -8.25
CA ARG A 137 -18.89 10.35 -9.06
C ARG A 137 -17.75 9.67 -9.79
N ASP A 138 -17.50 8.39 -9.53
CA ASP A 138 -16.42 7.62 -10.13
C ASP A 138 -16.62 7.42 -11.63
N ALA A 139 -15.52 7.35 -12.35
CA ALA A 139 -15.50 7.13 -13.80
C ALA A 139 -16.13 5.79 -14.22
N GLY A 140 -16.12 4.80 -13.34
CA GLY A 140 -16.66 3.46 -13.58
C GLY A 140 -16.26 2.47 -12.49
N PRO A 141 -16.41 1.16 -12.73
CA PRO A 141 -15.92 0.13 -11.84
C PRO A 141 -14.39 0.07 -11.86
N TYR A 142 -13.77 -0.07 -10.67
CA TYR A 142 -12.32 -0.13 -10.52
C TYR A 142 -11.85 -1.41 -9.82
N ILE A 143 -10.85 -2.05 -10.40
CA ILE A 143 -10.01 -3.02 -9.67
C ILE A 143 -8.94 -2.21 -8.93
N SER A 144 -9.19 -1.97 -7.65
CA SER A 144 -8.34 -1.09 -6.82
C SER A 144 -7.19 -1.84 -6.12
N LEU A 145 -7.28 -3.17 -6.01
CA LEU A 145 -6.29 -4.05 -5.41
C LEU A 145 -5.82 -5.16 -6.38
N GLY A 146 -5.83 -4.86 -7.68
CA GLY A 146 -5.28 -5.76 -8.69
C GLY A 146 -3.76 -5.77 -8.63
N LEU A 147 -3.17 -6.91 -8.24
CA LEU A 147 -1.72 -7.09 -8.24
C LEU A 147 -1.26 -7.47 -9.64
N SER A 148 -0.61 -6.53 -10.30
CA SER A 148 -0.09 -6.70 -11.67
C SER A 148 1.29 -7.35 -11.62
N MET A 149 1.46 -8.47 -12.30
CA MET A 149 2.74 -9.15 -12.48
C MET A 149 3.14 -9.16 -13.95
N ALA A 150 4.36 -8.71 -14.24
CA ALA A 150 4.95 -8.72 -15.57
C ALA A 150 6.43 -9.09 -15.51
N LYS A 151 6.98 -9.46 -16.67
CA LYS A 151 8.42 -9.65 -16.86
C LYS A 151 8.97 -8.53 -17.76
N ASP A 152 10.14 -8.02 -17.38
CA ASP A 152 10.90 -7.14 -18.28
C ASP A 152 11.23 -7.90 -19.58
N PRO A 153 10.82 -7.40 -20.74
CA PRO A 153 11.04 -8.07 -22.01
C PRO A 153 12.53 -8.13 -22.42
N VAL A 154 13.40 -7.37 -21.75
CA VAL A 154 14.85 -7.32 -22.04
C VAL A 154 15.63 -8.20 -21.08
N THR A 155 15.41 -8.04 -19.76
CA THR A 155 16.19 -8.73 -18.73
C THR A 155 15.54 -10.02 -18.22
N GLY A 156 14.21 -10.17 -18.42
CA GLY A 156 13.42 -11.25 -17.83
C GLY A 156 13.10 -11.07 -16.35
N GLY A 157 13.54 -9.96 -15.75
CA GLY A 157 13.26 -9.62 -14.36
C GLY A 157 11.76 -9.51 -14.11
N ARG A 158 11.29 -10.03 -12.96
CA ARG A 158 9.86 -10.01 -12.59
C ARG A 158 9.59 -8.82 -11.67
N ASN A 159 8.43 -8.20 -11.82
CA ASN A 159 7.90 -7.21 -10.90
C ASN A 159 6.45 -7.53 -10.56
N ILE A 160 6.07 -7.33 -9.32
CA ILE A 160 4.69 -7.33 -8.86
C ILE A 160 4.37 -5.98 -8.20
N SER A 161 3.25 -5.37 -8.59
CA SER A 161 2.83 -4.08 -8.03
C SER A 161 1.33 -3.88 -8.15
N VAL A 162 0.75 -3.15 -7.20
CA VAL A 162 -0.67 -2.79 -7.23
C VAL A 162 -0.87 -1.56 -8.10
N HIS A 163 -1.83 -1.65 -9.02
CA HIS A 163 -2.26 -0.55 -9.88
C HIS A 163 -3.78 -0.39 -9.86
N ARG A 164 -4.24 0.84 -10.04
CA ARG A 164 -5.66 1.07 -10.30
C ARG A 164 -5.98 0.75 -11.76
N LEU A 165 -7.03 -0.03 -11.97
CA LEU A 165 -7.48 -0.41 -13.30
C LEU A 165 -8.97 -0.06 -13.43
N CYS A 166 -9.32 0.75 -14.43
CA CYS A 166 -10.70 1.14 -14.70
C CYS A 166 -11.27 0.27 -15.82
N VAL A 167 -12.46 -0.29 -15.60
CA VAL A 167 -13.16 -1.08 -16.61
C VAL A 167 -13.66 -0.17 -17.73
N GLN A 168 -13.32 -0.52 -18.97
CA GLN A 168 -13.68 0.22 -20.17
C GLN A 168 -14.60 -0.58 -21.12
N GLY A 169 -14.72 -1.87 -20.88
CA GLY A 169 -15.51 -2.78 -21.70
C GLY A 169 -15.41 -4.23 -21.20
N PRO A 170 -16.01 -5.19 -21.89
CA PRO A 170 -16.04 -6.57 -21.44
C PRO A 170 -14.65 -7.18 -21.23
N ASP A 171 -13.68 -6.82 -22.05
CA ASP A 171 -12.31 -7.35 -22.05
C ASP A 171 -11.25 -6.27 -21.92
N THR A 172 -11.65 -5.05 -21.58
CA THR A 172 -10.78 -3.88 -21.69
C THR A 172 -10.70 -3.12 -20.37
N LEU A 173 -9.47 -2.85 -19.94
CA LEU A 173 -9.17 -1.99 -18.79
C LEU A 173 -8.26 -0.84 -19.24
N THR A 174 -8.28 0.28 -18.53
CA THR A 174 -7.16 1.22 -18.50
C THR A 174 -6.32 1.00 -17.26
N ILE A 175 -5.01 1.18 -17.37
CA ILE A 175 -4.06 1.05 -16.25
C ILE A 175 -3.30 2.35 -16.01
N TRP A 176 -3.29 2.82 -14.77
CA TRP A 176 -2.43 3.93 -14.37
C TRP A 176 -1.13 3.42 -13.78
N MET A 177 -0.05 3.62 -14.49
CA MET A 177 1.32 3.34 -14.04
C MET A 177 1.97 4.63 -13.59
N VAL A 178 2.45 4.65 -12.34
CA VAL A 178 3.14 5.84 -11.80
C VAL A 178 4.48 6.01 -12.51
N PRO A 179 4.75 7.21 -13.10
CA PRO A 179 6.00 7.46 -13.80
C PRO A 179 7.25 7.18 -12.96
N GLY A 180 8.22 6.48 -13.57
CA GLY A 180 9.48 6.09 -12.96
C GLY A 180 9.39 4.84 -12.07
N ARG A 181 8.29 4.06 -12.11
CA ARG A 181 8.14 2.78 -11.42
C ARG A 181 8.44 1.60 -12.36
N HIS A 182 8.67 0.43 -11.77
CA HIS A 182 9.17 -0.76 -12.49
C HIS A 182 8.25 -1.21 -13.62
N LEU A 183 6.93 -1.30 -13.40
CA LEU A 183 6.00 -1.72 -14.45
C LEU A 183 5.97 -0.74 -15.63
N GLU A 184 6.06 0.58 -15.38
CA GLU A 184 6.18 1.55 -16.46
C GLU A 184 7.46 1.35 -17.26
N SER A 185 8.60 1.10 -16.59
CA SER A 185 9.88 0.79 -17.26
C SER A 185 9.75 -0.44 -18.17
N PHE A 186 9.09 -1.51 -17.71
CA PHE A 186 8.85 -2.71 -18.51
C PHE A 186 7.94 -2.43 -19.72
N PHE A 187 6.90 -1.62 -19.51
CA PHE A 187 6.01 -1.19 -20.58
C PHE A 187 6.77 -0.37 -21.65
N LEU A 188 7.61 0.57 -21.23
CA LEU A 188 8.44 1.36 -22.15
C LEU A 188 9.44 0.50 -22.91
N SER A 189 10.05 -0.50 -22.24
CA SER A 189 10.94 -1.48 -22.89
C SER A 189 10.19 -2.31 -23.93
N ALA A 190 8.99 -2.81 -23.60
CA ALA A 190 8.14 -3.53 -24.55
C ALA A 190 7.75 -2.66 -25.75
N LYS A 191 7.38 -1.42 -25.50
CA LYS A 191 7.03 -0.44 -26.52
C LYS A 191 8.21 -0.16 -27.48
N ALA A 192 9.42 -0.04 -26.95
CA ALA A 192 10.63 0.15 -27.77
C ALA A 192 10.90 -1.06 -28.67
N LEU A 193 10.49 -2.27 -28.24
CA LEU A 193 10.56 -3.49 -29.04
C LEU A 193 9.37 -3.67 -30.01
N GLY A 194 8.42 -2.73 -30.03
CA GLY A 194 7.21 -2.80 -30.86
C GLY A 194 6.24 -3.91 -30.45
N LYS A 195 6.26 -4.39 -29.18
CA LYS A 195 5.47 -5.49 -28.68
C LYS A 195 4.60 -5.06 -27.50
N PRO A 196 3.37 -5.57 -27.36
CA PRO A 196 2.62 -5.39 -26.11
C PRO A 196 3.36 -6.06 -24.94
N LEU A 197 3.11 -5.59 -23.72
CA LEU A 197 3.66 -6.20 -22.51
C LEU A 197 2.66 -7.23 -21.96
N PRO A 198 2.99 -8.53 -21.94
CA PRO A 198 2.18 -9.54 -21.28
C PRO A 198 2.08 -9.27 -19.77
N ILE A 199 0.87 -9.40 -19.21
CA ILE A 199 0.58 -9.12 -17.81
C ILE A 199 -0.42 -10.14 -17.24
N ALA A 200 -0.25 -10.47 -15.96
CA ALA A 200 -1.23 -11.19 -15.16
C ALA A 200 -1.68 -10.27 -14.00
N ILE A 201 -2.98 -10.05 -13.87
CA ILE A 201 -3.57 -9.24 -12.80
C ILE A 201 -4.24 -10.18 -11.81
N HIS A 202 -3.73 -10.23 -10.60
CA HIS A 202 -4.16 -11.14 -9.54
C HIS A 202 -5.10 -10.43 -8.57
N ILE A 203 -6.13 -11.13 -8.12
CA ILE A 203 -7.09 -10.65 -7.14
C ILE A 203 -7.30 -11.75 -6.11
N GLY A 204 -7.26 -11.40 -4.83
CA GLY A 204 -7.42 -12.37 -3.74
C GLY A 204 -6.19 -13.23 -3.51
N LEU A 205 -5.23 -12.69 -2.75
CA LEU A 205 -3.94 -13.32 -2.49
C LEU A 205 -3.68 -13.43 -0.98
N ASP A 206 -2.63 -14.18 -0.65
CA ASP A 206 -2.02 -14.12 0.67
C ASP A 206 -1.63 -12.69 1.03
N PRO A 207 -2.00 -12.18 2.23
CA PRO A 207 -1.67 -10.82 2.64
C PRO A 207 -0.18 -10.46 2.58
N ALA A 208 0.74 -11.40 2.79
CA ALA A 208 2.18 -11.15 2.71
C ALA A 208 2.62 -10.73 1.31
N ILE A 209 1.94 -11.20 0.26
CA ILE A 209 2.24 -10.81 -1.13
C ILE A 209 1.90 -9.34 -1.35
N TYR A 210 0.73 -8.88 -0.90
CA TYR A 210 0.36 -7.47 -1.01
C TYR A 210 1.29 -6.57 -0.20
N MET A 211 1.65 -6.97 1.03
CA MET A 211 2.59 -6.20 1.86
C MET A 211 3.96 -6.06 1.17
N ALA A 212 4.49 -7.15 0.61
CA ALA A 212 5.77 -7.14 -0.10
C ALA A 212 5.73 -6.31 -1.40
N SER A 213 4.60 -6.34 -2.13
CA SER A 213 4.43 -5.59 -3.39
C SER A 213 4.43 -4.07 -3.21
N CYS A 214 4.30 -3.59 -1.98
CA CYS A 214 4.36 -2.17 -1.63
C CYS A 214 5.78 -1.69 -1.30
N CYS A 215 6.80 -2.56 -1.31
CA CYS A 215 8.18 -2.19 -1.04
C CYS A 215 8.77 -1.35 -2.18
N PRO A 216 9.14 -0.07 -1.96
CA PRO A 216 9.78 0.73 -3.00
C PRO A 216 11.30 0.57 -2.97
N ASN A 217 11.97 1.12 -4.00
CA ASN A 217 13.40 1.38 -3.97
C ASN A 217 13.75 2.32 -2.77
N PRO A 218 14.86 2.10 -2.03
CA PRO A 218 15.94 1.15 -2.34
C PRO A 218 15.78 -0.27 -1.76
N LEU A 219 14.70 -0.57 -1.02
CA LEU A 219 14.53 -1.90 -0.43
C LEU A 219 14.24 -2.97 -1.49
N ALA A 220 13.45 -2.64 -2.51
CA ALA A 220 13.19 -3.48 -3.69
C ALA A 220 13.62 -2.71 -4.96
N PRO A 221 14.91 -2.76 -5.36
CA PRO A 221 15.40 -2.06 -6.55
C PRO A 221 14.92 -2.71 -7.85
N LEU A 222 15.06 -2.01 -8.98
CA LEU A 222 14.69 -2.54 -10.29
C LEU A 222 15.41 -3.86 -10.58
N GLY A 223 14.62 -4.89 -10.95
CA GLY A 223 15.11 -6.25 -11.15
C GLY A 223 15.03 -7.14 -9.91
N PHE A 224 14.69 -6.59 -8.75
CA PHE A 224 14.36 -7.37 -7.56
C PHE A 224 12.92 -7.88 -7.69
N ASN A 225 12.67 -9.13 -7.29
CA ASN A 225 11.36 -9.74 -7.33
C ASN A 225 10.69 -9.65 -5.95
N GLU A 226 9.66 -8.86 -5.82
CA GLU A 226 8.96 -8.66 -4.53
C GLU A 226 8.32 -9.95 -3.98
N LEU A 227 8.09 -10.98 -4.84
CA LEU A 227 7.67 -12.31 -4.37
C LEU A 227 8.73 -13.00 -3.51
N ASP A 228 10.01 -12.66 -3.68
CA ASP A 228 11.09 -13.22 -2.87
C ASP A 228 10.99 -12.69 -1.42
N ILE A 229 10.61 -11.41 -1.24
CA ILE A 229 10.30 -10.83 0.07
C ILE A 229 9.06 -11.53 0.67
N ALA A 230 8.00 -11.67 -0.12
CA ALA A 230 6.76 -12.31 0.33
C ALA A 230 7.01 -13.75 0.80
N SER A 231 7.77 -14.52 0.04
CA SER A 231 8.16 -15.90 0.37
C SER A 231 8.98 -15.97 1.65
N SER A 232 9.91 -15.04 1.84
CA SER A 232 10.70 -14.92 3.07
C SER A 232 9.82 -14.58 4.27
N LEU A 233 8.87 -13.62 4.15
CA LEU A 233 7.90 -13.29 5.20
C LEU A 233 7.07 -14.52 5.62
N ARG A 234 6.76 -15.42 4.69
CA ARG A 234 6.05 -16.69 4.96
C ARG A 234 6.95 -17.81 5.47
N GLY A 235 8.27 -17.70 5.30
CA GLY A 235 9.22 -18.78 5.58
C GLY A 235 9.09 -19.98 4.63
N ARG A 236 8.47 -19.81 3.45
CA ARG A 236 8.31 -20.80 2.39
C ARG A 236 8.12 -20.13 1.03
N PRO A 237 8.52 -20.78 -0.07
CA PRO A 237 8.27 -20.22 -1.41
C PRO A 237 6.76 -20.13 -1.70
N PHE A 238 6.37 -19.05 -2.37
CA PHE A 238 5.07 -18.99 -3.06
C PHE A 238 5.14 -19.76 -4.38
N GLU A 239 4.03 -20.35 -4.77
CA GLU A 239 3.91 -21.11 -6.00
C GLU A 239 3.42 -20.21 -7.15
N ILE A 240 4.10 -20.33 -8.30
CA ILE A 240 3.76 -19.65 -9.54
C ILE A 240 3.61 -20.65 -10.66
N SER A 241 2.70 -20.37 -11.59
CA SER A 241 2.43 -21.22 -12.76
C SER A 241 2.41 -20.38 -14.03
N PRO A 242 2.69 -20.98 -15.21
CA PRO A 242 2.51 -20.27 -16.47
C PRO A 242 1.04 -19.85 -16.67
N CYS A 243 0.82 -18.65 -17.18
CA CYS A 243 -0.47 -18.23 -17.71
C CYS A 243 -0.85 -19.09 -18.94
N LEU A 244 -2.15 -19.22 -19.19
CA LEU A 244 -2.68 -20.07 -20.28
C LEU A 244 -2.64 -19.37 -21.64
N THR A 245 -2.81 -18.04 -21.66
CA THR A 245 -3.03 -17.29 -22.92
C THR A 245 -1.96 -16.26 -23.24
N VAL A 246 -1.10 -15.92 -22.27
CA VAL A 246 -0.04 -14.93 -22.41
C VAL A 246 1.29 -15.43 -21.87
N LYS A 247 2.39 -14.88 -22.37
CA LYS A 247 3.75 -15.22 -21.90
C LYS A 247 4.08 -14.51 -20.58
N ALA A 248 3.30 -14.79 -19.55
CA ALA A 248 3.49 -14.32 -18.18
C ALA A 248 3.32 -15.49 -17.21
N ASP A 249 3.69 -15.28 -15.94
CA ASP A 249 3.38 -16.22 -14.86
C ASP A 249 2.19 -15.71 -14.06
N CYS A 250 1.50 -16.62 -13.37
CA CYS A 250 0.49 -16.29 -12.38
C CYS A 250 0.83 -16.90 -11.02
N ILE A 251 0.32 -16.29 -9.95
CA ILE A 251 0.40 -16.83 -8.59
C ILE A 251 -0.66 -17.91 -8.45
N SER A 252 -0.23 -19.16 -8.20
CA SER A 252 -1.07 -20.36 -8.33
C SER A 252 -2.29 -20.37 -7.39
N HIS A 253 -2.19 -19.75 -6.21
CA HIS A 253 -3.25 -19.73 -5.20
C HIS A 253 -4.06 -18.40 -5.15
N ALA A 254 -3.99 -17.58 -6.20
CA ALA A 254 -4.88 -16.43 -6.34
C ALA A 254 -6.35 -16.86 -6.43
N GLU A 255 -7.29 -16.00 -6.06
CA GLU A 255 -8.71 -16.26 -6.28
C GLU A 255 -9.11 -16.04 -7.74
N TYR A 256 -8.60 -14.94 -8.35
CA TYR A 256 -8.76 -14.64 -9.77
C TYR A 256 -7.42 -14.23 -10.39
N VAL A 257 -7.24 -14.56 -11.66
CA VAL A 257 -6.21 -14.01 -12.53
C VAL A 257 -6.84 -13.53 -13.83
N LEU A 258 -6.57 -12.28 -14.18
CA LEU A 258 -6.90 -11.72 -15.49
C LEU A 258 -5.61 -11.75 -16.32
N GLU A 259 -5.58 -12.62 -17.32
CA GLU A 259 -4.45 -12.74 -18.23
C GLU A 259 -4.65 -11.78 -19.41
N GLY A 260 -3.66 -10.96 -19.71
CA GLY A 260 -3.80 -9.97 -20.76
C GLY A 260 -2.48 -9.36 -21.24
N GLU A 261 -2.61 -8.30 -22.00
CA GLU A 261 -1.48 -7.53 -22.53
C GLU A 261 -1.73 -6.02 -22.38
N ILE A 262 -0.73 -5.28 -21.90
CA ILE A 262 -0.74 -3.84 -21.98
C ILE A 262 -0.37 -3.46 -23.42
N THR A 263 -1.32 -2.88 -24.14
CA THR A 263 -1.14 -2.45 -25.54
C THR A 263 -0.56 -1.04 -25.61
N HIS A 264 -0.19 -0.60 -26.82
CA HIS A 264 0.26 0.79 -27.04
C HIS A 264 -0.88 1.77 -27.24
N ASP A 265 -2.13 1.29 -27.25
CA ASP A 265 -3.30 2.14 -27.35
C ASP A 265 -3.44 2.99 -26.09
N ILE A 266 -3.75 4.25 -26.28
CA ILE A 266 -3.96 5.22 -25.22
C ILE A 266 -5.39 5.73 -25.32
N ILE A 267 -6.16 5.60 -24.26
CA ILE A 267 -7.53 6.10 -24.19
C ILE A 267 -7.75 6.91 -22.91
N PRO A 268 -8.71 7.84 -22.87
CA PRO A 268 -9.06 8.51 -21.62
C PRO A 268 -9.64 7.54 -20.62
N GLU A 269 -9.34 7.73 -19.34
CA GLU A 269 -9.87 6.92 -18.24
C GLU A 269 -11.41 6.98 -18.15
N SER A 270 -12.00 8.13 -18.56
CA SER A 270 -13.43 8.29 -18.82
C SER A 270 -13.65 9.39 -19.85
N ARG A 271 -14.74 9.29 -20.61
CA ARG A 271 -15.17 10.31 -21.55
C ARG A 271 -16.22 11.26 -20.99
N THR A 272 -16.86 10.88 -19.89
CA THR A 272 -18.05 11.58 -19.35
C THR A 272 -17.87 12.02 -17.91
N ALA A 273 -17.13 11.25 -17.09
CA ALA A 273 -16.89 11.58 -15.70
C ALA A 273 -15.75 12.59 -15.56
N ALA A 274 -15.87 13.48 -14.57
CA ALA A 274 -14.80 14.42 -14.21
C ALA A 274 -13.80 13.83 -13.20
N TYR A 275 -14.21 12.77 -12.48
CA TYR A 275 -13.44 12.15 -11.43
C TYR A 275 -13.18 10.68 -11.73
N SER A 276 -12.01 10.19 -11.33
CA SER A 276 -11.64 8.79 -11.42
C SER A 276 -12.28 7.99 -10.27
N LEU A 277 -11.52 7.64 -9.26
CA LEU A 277 -11.97 7.05 -8.00
C LEU A 277 -11.50 7.94 -6.84
N PRO A 278 -12.01 7.73 -5.61
CA PRO A 278 -11.47 8.43 -4.44
C PRO A 278 -9.99 8.07 -4.23
N GLU A 279 -9.15 9.09 -4.11
CA GLU A 279 -7.73 8.90 -3.86
C GLU A 279 -7.43 8.69 -2.37
N PHE A 280 -6.27 8.09 -2.07
CA PHE A 280 -5.85 7.71 -0.72
C PHE A 280 -5.83 8.89 0.29
N LEU A 281 -5.77 10.13 -0.18
CA LEU A 281 -5.83 11.35 0.64
C LEU A 281 -7.25 11.82 0.98
N GLY A 282 -8.30 11.14 0.52
CA GLY A 282 -9.68 11.51 0.81
C GLY A 282 -10.33 12.44 -0.22
N TYR A 283 -9.63 12.81 -1.27
CA TYR A 283 -10.14 13.66 -2.34
C TYR A 283 -10.58 12.81 -3.54
N ASN A 284 -11.48 13.36 -4.37
CA ASN A 284 -11.82 12.72 -5.63
C ASN A 284 -10.61 12.84 -6.58
N GLY A 285 -10.14 11.73 -7.10
CA GLY A 285 -9.08 11.70 -8.11
C GLY A 285 -9.55 12.34 -9.42
N LYS A 286 -8.65 12.99 -10.14
CA LYS A 286 -8.93 13.50 -11.48
C LYS A 286 -8.87 12.35 -12.50
N VAL A 287 -9.75 12.38 -13.50
CA VAL A 287 -9.69 11.48 -14.65
C VAL A 287 -8.42 11.76 -15.45
N HIS A 288 -7.71 10.72 -15.79
CA HIS A 288 -6.51 10.86 -16.64
C HIS A 288 -6.91 10.96 -18.11
N PRO A 289 -6.37 11.93 -18.88
CA PRO A 289 -6.74 12.15 -20.28
C PRO A 289 -6.30 11.05 -21.24
N GLY A 290 -5.31 10.25 -20.85
CA GLY A 290 -4.80 9.15 -21.68
C GLY A 290 -4.04 8.14 -20.84
N LEU A 291 -4.53 6.92 -20.78
CA LEU A 291 -3.91 5.78 -20.10
C LEU A 291 -3.72 4.60 -21.07
N PRO A 292 -2.68 3.78 -20.90
CA PRO A 292 -2.52 2.55 -21.64
C PRO A 292 -3.69 1.59 -21.44
N VAL A 293 -4.02 0.87 -22.50
CA VAL A 293 -5.08 -0.13 -22.52
C VAL A 293 -4.51 -1.49 -22.15
N VAL A 294 -5.21 -2.22 -21.28
CA VAL A 294 -4.99 -3.64 -21.04
C VAL A 294 -6.11 -4.43 -21.72
N LYS A 295 -5.74 -5.30 -22.64
CA LYS A 295 -6.65 -6.26 -23.27
C LYS A 295 -6.58 -7.59 -22.54
N ILE A 296 -7.69 -8.00 -21.96
CA ILE A 296 -7.82 -9.28 -21.25
C ILE A 296 -8.14 -10.38 -22.24
N LYS A 297 -7.38 -11.47 -22.21
CA LYS A 297 -7.49 -12.65 -23.08
C LYS A 297 -8.13 -13.83 -22.38
N ALA A 298 -7.97 -13.89 -21.05
CA ALA A 298 -8.60 -14.92 -20.23
C ALA A 298 -8.89 -14.40 -18.82
N ILE A 299 -9.94 -14.94 -18.23
CA ILE A 299 -10.22 -14.85 -16.79
C ILE A 299 -10.13 -16.27 -16.26
N THR A 300 -9.20 -16.52 -15.34
CA THR A 300 -9.10 -17.78 -14.61
C THR A 300 -9.42 -17.56 -13.14
N HIS A 301 -10.05 -18.54 -12.50
CA HIS A 301 -10.38 -18.41 -11.10
C HIS A 301 -10.60 -19.74 -10.39
N ARG A 302 -10.46 -19.74 -9.08
CA ARG A 302 -10.83 -20.88 -8.23
C ARG A 302 -12.34 -21.08 -8.22
N SER A 303 -12.77 -22.29 -7.96
CA SER A 303 -14.18 -22.56 -7.66
C SER A 303 -14.65 -21.71 -6.46
N LYS A 304 -15.81 -21.06 -6.56
CA LYS A 304 -16.36 -20.14 -5.56
C LYS A 304 -15.36 -19.04 -5.16
N ALA A 305 -14.71 -18.44 -6.14
CA ALA A 305 -13.67 -17.45 -5.92
C ALA A 305 -14.20 -16.19 -5.22
N ILE A 306 -13.40 -15.62 -4.32
CA ILE A 306 -13.69 -14.41 -3.52
C ILE A 306 -12.96 -13.22 -4.14
N PHE A 307 -13.67 -12.17 -4.51
CA PHE A 307 -13.10 -10.95 -5.05
C PHE A 307 -12.60 -10.05 -3.93
N GLN A 308 -11.28 -9.91 -3.79
CA GLN A 308 -10.69 -8.99 -2.81
C GLN A 308 -10.53 -7.60 -3.39
N THR A 309 -11.01 -6.59 -2.67
CA THR A 309 -10.88 -5.18 -3.08
C THR A 309 -10.56 -4.29 -1.90
N VAL A 310 -10.07 -3.08 -2.19
CA VAL A 310 -9.88 -1.98 -1.24
C VAL A 310 -10.82 -0.85 -1.62
N ILE A 311 -11.56 -0.34 -0.67
CA ILE A 311 -12.38 0.83 -0.84
C ILE A 311 -11.57 2.05 -0.41
N GLY A 312 -11.27 2.91 -1.37
CA GLY A 312 -10.58 4.18 -1.11
C GLY A 312 -11.57 5.35 -0.91
N PRO A 313 -11.14 6.40 -0.26
CA PRO A 313 -9.95 6.52 0.55
C PRO A 313 -10.15 5.81 1.88
N GLY A 314 -9.15 5.09 2.38
CA GLY A 314 -9.34 4.32 3.59
C GLY A 314 -8.05 4.03 4.36
N TYR A 315 -8.26 3.69 5.61
CA TYR A 315 -7.18 3.30 6.51
C TYR A 315 -6.42 2.07 5.99
N GLU A 316 -7.14 1.13 5.38
CA GLU A 316 -6.57 -0.06 4.73
C GLU A 316 -5.54 0.28 3.65
N GLN A 317 -5.88 1.23 2.77
CA GLN A 317 -4.98 1.69 1.71
C GLN A 317 -3.75 2.39 2.31
N SER A 318 -3.95 3.24 3.31
CA SER A 318 -2.86 3.96 3.98
C SER A 318 -1.87 3.03 4.68
N ILE A 319 -2.37 1.95 5.30
CA ILE A 319 -1.53 0.94 5.96
C ILE A 319 -0.65 0.22 4.93
N LEU A 320 -1.23 -0.26 3.84
CA LEU A 320 -0.49 -0.98 2.80
C LEU A 320 0.60 -0.10 2.18
N LEU A 321 0.26 1.15 1.83
CA LEU A 321 1.22 2.12 1.29
C LEU A 321 2.31 2.46 2.30
N GLY A 322 1.96 2.57 3.58
CA GLY A 322 2.87 2.94 4.66
C GLY A 322 3.94 1.89 4.95
N PHE A 323 3.59 0.61 5.05
CA PHE A 323 4.53 -0.44 5.46
C PHE A 323 5.78 -0.53 4.59
N GLY A 324 5.60 -0.59 3.27
CA GLY A 324 6.74 -0.63 2.34
C GLY A 324 7.60 0.61 2.42
N MET A 325 6.98 1.79 2.57
CA MET A 325 7.67 3.07 2.69
C MET A 325 8.47 3.15 3.99
N GLU A 326 7.89 2.76 5.13
CA GLU A 326 8.54 2.72 6.44
C GLU A 326 9.80 1.84 6.41
N ALA A 327 9.66 0.63 5.86
CA ALA A 327 10.77 -0.31 5.73
C ALA A 327 11.88 0.25 4.84
N ALA A 328 11.54 0.81 3.68
CA ALA A 328 12.52 1.39 2.76
C ALA A 328 13.24 2.62 3.34
N ILE A 329 12.51 3.50 4.04
CA ILE A 329 13.10 4.68 4.70
C ILE A 329 14.03 4.24 5.83
N LEU A 330 13.59 3.31 6.68
CA LEU A 330 14.37 2.81 7.80
C LEU A 330 15.65 2.12 7.33
N TYR A 331 15.53 1.27 6.30
CA TYR A 331 16.67 0.64 5.63
C TYR A 331 17.65 1.67 5.08
N PHE A 332 17.15 2.62 4.25
CA PHE A 332 17.96 3.66 3.65
C PHE A 332 18.74 4.48 4.69
N LEU A 333 18.04 4.94 5.72
CA LEU A 333 18.67 5.76 6.76
C LEU A 333 19.73 4.97 7.54
N ARG A 334 19.44 3.71 7.89
CA ARG A 334 20.38 2.86 8.66
C ARG A 334 21.62 2.47 7.86
N GLU A 335 21.50 2.25 6.55
CA GLU A 335 22.63 1.84 5.73
C GLU A 335 23.45 3.02 5.19
N HIS A 336 22.83 4.19 4.98
CA HIS A 336 23.52 5.25 4.24
C HIS A 336 23.66 6.57 5.01
N VAL A 337 22.95 6.77 6.12
CA VAL A 337 22.93 8.05 6.83
C VAL A 337 23.30 7.90 8.30
N THR A 338 22.53 7.15 9.09
CA THR A 338 22.77 7.02 10.52
C THR A 338 22.08 5.79 11.13
N LYS A 339 22.78 5.12 12.04
CA LYS A 339 22.21 4.07 12.89
C LYS A 339 21.40 4.61 14.08
N ARG A 340 21.29 5.94 14.24
CA ARG A 340 20.55 6.56 15.34
C ARG A 340 19.02 6.48 15.17
N VAL A 341 18.54 6.29 13.93
CA VAL A 341 17.10 6.10 13.67
C VAL A 341 16.62 4.76 14.21
N THR A 342 15.59 4.78 15.06
CA THR A 342 15.02 3.59 15.71
C THR A 342 13.75 3.14 15.04
N LYS A 343 12.84 4.07 14.71
CA LYS A 343 11.55 3.80 14.10
C LYS A 343 11.23 4.80 13.00
N ALA A 344 10.46 4.34 12.02
CA ALA A 344 9.82 5.16 11.00
C ALA A 344 8.34 4.78 10.92
N TYR A 345 7.45 5.76 10.88
CA TYR A 345 6.02 5.55 10.74
C TYR A 345 5.42 6.56 9.75
N CYS A 346 4.82 6.04 8.69
CA CYS A 346 4.07 6.82 7.71
C CYS A 346 2.61 6.92 8.16
N SER A 347 2.23 8.05 8.73
CA SER A 347 0.90 8.25 9.32
C SER A 347 -0.22 8.12 8.27
N SER A 348 -1.32 7.49 8.70
CA SER A 348 -2.55 7.41 7.90
C SER A 348 -3.20 8.78 7.65
N ALA A 349 -2.93 9.78 8.49
CA ALA A 349 -3.33 11.16 8.27
C ALA A 349 -2.71 11.76 7.00
N GLY A 350 -1.52 11.28 6.61
CA GLY A 350 -0.87 11.57 5.32
C GLY A 350 -1.10 10.50 4.25
N GLY A 351 -2.09 9.63 4.42
CA GLY A 351 -2.38 8.55 3.49
C GLY A 351 -1.29 7.48 3.41
N GLY A 352 -0.45 7.34 4.43
CA GLY A 352 0.69 6.43 4.44
C GLY A 352 1.90 6.93 3.62
N HIS A 353 1.85 8.16 3.11
CA HIS A 353 2.92 8.71 2.25
C HIS A 353 3.36 10.12 2.64
N LEU A 354 2.44 11.08 2.79
CA LEU A 354 2.81 12.50 2.88
C LEU A 354 3.40 12.89 4.22
N LEU A 355 3.04 12.19 5.31
CA LEU A 355 3.43 12.50 6.68
C LEU A 355 4.23 11.36 7.29
N LEU A 356 5.47 11.63 7.67
CA LEU A 356 6.41 10.69 8.25
C LEU A 356 6.82 11.11 9.66
N PHE A 357 6.78 10.18 10.61
CA PHE A 357 7.38 10.33 11.93
C PHE A 357 8.65 9.49 12.00
N LEU A 358 9.75 10.11 12.45
CA LEU A 358 11.05 9.46 12.64
C LEU A 358 11.49 9.57 14.10
N GLN A 359 11.77 8.43 14.70
CA GLN A 359 12.26 8.34 16.07
C GLN A 359 13.76 8.11 16.08
N PHE A 360 14.46 8.83 16.94
CA PHE A 360 15.91 8.76 17.06
C PHE A 360 16.35 8.52 18.50
N ARG A 361 17.42 7.74 18.65
CA ARG A 361 18.16 7.58 19.90
C ARG A 361 19.49 8.29 19.79
N LYS A 362 19.54 9.53 20.23
CA LYS A 362 20.77 10.32 20.25
C LYS A 362 21.72 9.85 21.36
N ALA A 363 23.01 9.85 21.09
CA ALA A 363 24.07 9.46 22.04
C ALA A 363 25.10 10.56 22.27
N THR A 364 25.17 11.57 21.41
CA THR A 364 26.10 12.68 21.49
C THR A 364 25.44 13.99 21.04
N GLU A 365 26.04 15.15 21.36
CA GLU A 365 25.56 16.46 20.90
C GLU A 365 25.56 16.60 19.38
N GLN A 366 26.48 15.92 18.67
CA GLN A 366 26.53 15.96 17.22
C GLN A 366 25.31 15.30 16.58
N ASP A 367 24.64 14.39 17.29
CA ASP A 367 23.43 13.76 16.81
C ASP A 367 22.27 14.76 16.62
N ASP A 368 22.30 15.94 17.26
CA ASP A 368 21.33 17.03 17.03
C ASP A 368 21.36 17.52 15.57
N GLY A 369 22.53 17.52 14.94
CA GLY A 369 22.65 17.80 13.49
C GLY A 369 22.32 16.60 12.61
N VAL A 370 22.66 15.39 13.06
CA VAL A 370 22.43 14.14 12.30
C VAL A 370 20.94 13.88 12.10
N VAL A 371 20.08 14.15 13.07
CA VAL A 371 18.61 13.94 12.94
C VAL A 371 18.03 14.83 11.84
N ARG A 372 18.47 16.09 11.73
CA ARG A 372 18.06 17.02 10.66
C ARG A 372 18.58 16.59 9.29
N GLN A 373 19.83 16.16 9.23
CA GLN A 373 20.42 15.64 8.01
C GLN A 373 19.69 14.40 7.50
N ALA A 374 19.25 13.51 8.40
CA ALA A 374 18.47 12.34 8.04
C ALA A 374 17.13 12.72 7.38
N ALA A 375 16.44 13.74 7.90
CA ALA A 375 15.20 14.24 7.28
C ALA A 375 15.42 14.79 5.85
N LEU A 376 16.50 15.56 5.64
CA LEU A 376 16.86 16.07 4.32
C LEU A 376 17.21 14.94 3.34
N ALA A 377 17.91 13.90 3.81
CA ALA A 377 18.21 12.72 3.01
C ALA A 377 16.94 11.97 2.57
N VAL A 378 15.94 11.85 3.47
CA VAL A 378 14.63 11.30 3.12
C VAL A 378 13.96 12.09 2.00
N PHE A 379 13.95 13.42 2.07
CA PHE A 379 13.37 14.26 1.02
C PHE A 379 14.06 14.10 -0.32
N GLY A 380 15.37 13.84 -0.33
CA GLY A 380 16.15 13.63 -1.55
C GLY A 380 15.83 12.32 -2.26
N VAL A 381 15.44 11.28 -1.51
CA VAL A 381 15.18 9.93 -2.06
C VAL A 381 13.69 9.63 -2.19
N PHE A 382 12.88 10.02 -1.20
CA PHE A 382 11.47 9.68 -1.13
C PHE A 382 10.59 10.88 -1.45
N ARG A 383 10.40 11.15 -2.75
CA ARG A 383 9.66 12.33 -3.24
C ARG A 383 8.25 12.46 -2.67
N MET A 384 7.62 11.35 -2.28
CA MET A 384 6.25 11.32 -1.77
C MET A 384 6.13 11.93 -0.36
N ILE A 385 7.19 11.87 0.45
CA ILE A 385 7.19 12.45 1.79
C ILE A 385 7.18 13.98 1.67
N LYS A 386 6.20 14.62 2.32
CA LYS A 386 5.99 16.06 2.32
C LYS A 386 6.32 16.72 3.67
N GLN A 387 5.97 16.04 4.74
CA GLN A 387 6.18 16.53 6.11
C GLN A 387 6.87 15.44 6.94
N ILE A 388 7.84 15.83 7.75
CA ILE A 388 8.55 14.94 8.66
C ILE A 388 8.51 15.54 10.06
N VAL A 389 8.13 14.74 11.06
CA VAL A 389 8.27 15.08 12.48
C VAL A 389 9.38 14.21 13.06
N LEU A 390 10.39 14.83 13.64
CA LEU A 390 11.52 14.16 14.30
C LEU A 390 11.26 14.13 15.81
N VAL A 391 11.43 12.98 16.44
CA VAL A 391 11.21 12.80 17.88
C VAL A 391 12.30 11.94 18.52
N ASP A 392 12.47 12.07 19.83
CA ASP A 392 13.36 11.21 20.61
C ASP A 392 12.72 9.84 20.89
N ASP A 393 13.53 8.90 21.44
CA ASP A 393 13.15 7.52 21.67
C ASP A 393 12.17 7.29 22.83
N ASP A 394 11.80 8.33 23.55
CA ASP A 394 10.75 8.32 24.56
C ASP A 394 9.35 8.70 24.03
N VAL A 395 9.24 9.02 22.74
CA VAL A 395 7.96 9.36 22.08
C VAL A 395 7.51 8.18 21.21
N ASP A 396 6.29 7.71 21.41
CA ASP A 396 5.71 6.66 20.59
C ASP A 396 5.24 7.22 19.24
N VAL A 397 5.97 6.88 18.16
CA VAL A 397 5.62 7.33 16.80
C VAL A 397 4.31 6.73 16.27
N PHE A 398 3.79 5.67 16.88
CA PHE A 398 2.51 5.05 16.50
C PHE A 398 1.32 5.67 17.23
N SER A 399 1.56 6.59 18.18
CA SER A 399 0.55 7.37 18.89
C SER A 399 0.54 8.81 18.37
N GLU A 400 -0.52 9.19 17.65
CA GLU A 400 -0.67 10.58 17.19
C GLU A 400 -0.76 11.56 18.37
N GLU A 401 -1.37 11.15 19.48
CA GLU A 401 -1.45 11.98 20.69
C GLU A 401 -0.06 12.26 21.26
N ASP A 402 0.83 11.28 21.27
CA ASP A 402 2.20 11.42 21.74
C ASP A 402 3.04 12.32 20.81
N ILE A 403 2.80 12.23 19.50
CA ILE A 403 3.41 13.14 18.51
C ILE A 403 2.96 14.59 18.75
N TRP A 404 1.64 14.82 18.92
CA TRP A 404 1.14 16.17 19.21
C TRP A 404 1.67 16.72 20.54
N TRP A 405 1.81 15.85 21.55
CA TRP A 405 2.46 16.24 22.81
C TRP A 405 3.91 16.71 22.58
N ALA A 406 4.71 15.95 21.84
CA ALA A 406 6.08 16.32 21.51
C ALA A 406 6.15 17.64 20.71
N MET A 407 5.28 17.80 19.72
CA MET A 407 5.18 19.04 18.93
C MET A 407 4.80 20.26 19.79
N THR A 408 4.00 20.06 20.83
CA THR A 408 3.56 21.15 21.70
C THR A 408 4.61 21.54 22.74
N THR A 409 5.36 20.55 23.24
CA THR A 409 6.25 20.73 24.41
C THR A 409 7.73 20.90 24.07
N ARG A 410 8.16 20.49 22.86
CA ARG A 410 9.59 20.40 22.48
C ARG A 410 9.93 21.19 21.21
N PHE A 411 8.96 21.85 20.58
CA PHE A 411 9.14 22.53 19.30
C PHE A 411 9.03 24.06 19.45
N GLN A 412 10.01 24.78 18.86
CA GLN A 412 10.00 26.24 18.73
C GLN A 412 10.09 26.59 17.23
N VAL A 413 9.04 27.24 16.73
CA VAL A 413 8.84 27.43 15.27
C VAL A 413 9.97 28.21 14.58
N ASP A 414 10.58 29.16 15.28
CA ASP A 414 11.66 30.01 14.79
C ASP A 414 13.01 29.28 14.64
N ARG A 415 13.17 28.16 15.34
CA ARG A 415 14.41 27.40 15.38
C ARG A 415 14.27 25.99 14.80
N ASP A 416 13.13 25.33 15.05
CA ASP A 416 12.97 23.90 14.86
C ASP A 416 12.15 23.56 13.62
N LEU A 417 11.65 24.58 12.88
CA LEU A 417 11.02 24.40 11.58
C LEU A 417 12.06 24.55 10.47
N MET A 418 12.19 23.51 9.64
CA MET A 418 12.95 23.59 8.39
C MET A 418 12.01 23.48 7.20
N THR A 419 12.17 24.34 6.20
CA THR A 419 11.38 24.29 4.96
C THR A 419 12.29 24.15 3.75
N VAL A 420 11.85 23.34 2.77
CA VAL A 420 12.52 23.16 1.49
C VAL A 420 11.51 23.42 0.38
N SER A 421 11.68 24.51 -0.33
CA SER A 421 10.75 24.95 -1.38
C SER A 421 11.19 24.48 -2.78
N ASN A 422 10.24 24.44 -3.72
CA ASN A 422 10.48 24.12 -5.14
C ASN A 422 11.14 22.74 -5.38
N VAL A 423 10.74 21.75 -4.62
CA VAL A 423 11.20 20.37 -4.78
C VAL A 423 10.09 19.49 -5.33
N GLN A 424 10.45 18.36 -5.90
CA GLN A 424 9.49 17.40 -6.43
C GLN A 424 8.58 16.85 -5.33
N GLY A 425 7.29 16.91 -5.60
CA GLY A 425 6.25 16.37 -4.72
C GLY A 425 5.53 15.17 -5.33
N PHE A 426 4.39 14.82 -4.73
CA PHE A 426 3.56 13.71 -5.18
C PHE A 426 2.36 14.24 -5.96
N PRO A 427 2.14 13.80 -7.24
CA PRO A 427 1.13 14.39 -8.12
C PRO A 427 -0.31 14.32 -7.62
N LEU A 428 -0.62 13.43 -6.67
CA LEU A 428 -1.96 13.30 -6.08
C LEU A 428 -2.20 14.23 -4.88
N ASP A 429 -1.20 15.02 -4.46
CA ASP A 429 -1.39 16.06 -3.45
C ASP A 429 -2.05 17.30 -4.10
N PRO A 430 -3.33 17.61 -3.81
CA PRO A 430 -4.04 18.70 -4.46
C PRO A 430 -3.49 20.08 -4.10
N SER A 431 -2.72 20.20 -3.01
CA SER A 431 -2.11 21.47 -2.60
C SER A 431 -0.90 21.87 -3.44
N GLN A 432 -0.49 21.04 -4.40
CA GLN A 432 0.57 21.35 -5.37
C GLN A 432 0.08 22.12 -6.60
N ASP A 433 -1.17 22.52 -6.64
CA ASP A 433 -1.70 23.32 -7.73
C ASP A 433 -1.14 24.76 -7.64
N PRO A 434 -0.53 25.32 -8.69
CA PRO A 434 -0.09 26.71 -8.70
C PRO A 434 -1.19 27.73 -8.34
N ALA A 435 -2.45 27.39 -8.58
CA ALA A 435 -3.59 28.21 -8.13
C ALA A 435 -3.77 28.23 -6.62
N TYR A 436 -3.25 27.21 -5.90
CA TYR A 436 -3.30 27.17 -4.43
C TYR A 436 -2.30 28.13 -3.77
N SER A 437 -1.10 28.26 -4.33
CA SER A 437 -0.05 29.13 -3.79
C SER A 437 0.86 29.66 -4.90
N SER A 438 1.13 30.96 -4.88
CA SER A 438 2.06 31.61 -5.82
C SER A 438 3.52 31.15 -5.66
N THR A 439 3.85 30.47 -4.56
CA THR A 439 5.19 29.88 -4.35
C THR A 439 5.38 28.56 -5.10
N ILE A 440 4.33 27.98 -5.65
CA ILE A 440 4.38 26.78 -6.49
C ILE A 440 4.60 27.23 -7.93
N THR A 441 5.83 27.08 -8.41
CA THR A 441 6.26 27.63 -9.70
C THR A 441 5.93 26.73 -10.88
N GLY A 442 5.48 25.48 -10.65
CA GLY A 442 5.11 24.55 -11.70
C GLY A 442 4.42 23.27 -11.19
N PRO A 443 3.77 22.52 -12.10
CA PRO A 443 3.10 21.27 -11.75
C PRO A 443 4.08 20.25 -11.14
N GLY A 444 3.64 19.56 -10.07
CA GLY A 444 4.45 18.52 -9.40
C GLY A 444 5.54 19.06 -8.48
N LEU A 445 5.64 20.40 -8.33
CA LEU A 445 6.51 21.03 -7.35
C LEU A 445 5.74 21.32 -6.05
N THR A 446 6.45 21.26 -4.92
CA THR A 446 5.87 21.49 -3.59
C THR A 446 6.90 22.13 -2.66
N ALA A 447 6.43 22.60 -1.52
CA ALA A 447 7.26 22.87 -0.36
C ALA A 447 7.16 21.71 0.64
N LYS A 448 8.28 21.35 1.24
CA LYS A 448 8.39 20.31 2.26
C LYS A 448 8.81 20.90 3.59
N ALA A 449 8.37 20.30 4.70
CA ALA A 449 8.68 20.78 6.03
C ALA A 449 9.18 19.68 6.95
N VAL A 450 10.15 20.02 7.81
CA VAL A 450 10.59 19.19 8.93
C VAL A 450 10.28 19.93 10.23
N PHE A 451 9.64 19.24 11.15
CA PHE A 451 9.35 19.68 12.50
C PHE A 451 10.29 18.92 13.45
N ASP A 452 11.34 19.57 13.92
CA ASP A 452 12.32 18.96 14.82
C ASP A 452 11.84 19.07 16.26
N CYS A 453 11.12 18.04 16.70
CA CYS A 453 10.62 17.91 18.06
C CYS A 453 11.56 17.08 18.95
N THR A 454 12.84 16.97 18.58
CA THR A 454 13.85 16.34 19.43
C THR A 454 14.41 17.34 20.43
N VAL A 455 14.69 16.87 21.65
CA VAL A 455 15.33 17.68 22.70
C VAL A 455 16.82 17.82 22.37
N PRO A 456 17.45 19.02 22.44
CA PRO A 456 18.90 19.13 22.34
C PRO A 456 19.59 18.18 23.32
N PHE A 457 20.57 17.42 22.85
CA PHE A 457 21.19 16.33 23.63
C PHE A 457 21.66 16.80 25.02
N ARG A 458 22.24 17.98 25.10
CA ARG A 458 22.71 18.59 26.37
C ARG A 458 21.61 18.87 27.39
N LEU A 459 20.34 18.94 26.93
CA LEU A 459 19.17 19.22 27.78
C LEU A 459 18.34 17.95 28.06
N LYS A 460 18.77 16.77 27.60
CA LYS A 460 18.01 15.53 27.67
C LYS A 460 17.53 15.20 29.10
N GLU A 461 18.35 15.44 30.09
CA GLU A 461 17.99 15.19 31.50
C GLU A 461 16.86 16.11 32.01
N SER A 462 16.80 17.34 31.50
CA SER A 462 15.75 18.31 31.87
C SER A 462 14.39 18.02 31.25
N PHE A 463 14.35 17.14 30.24
CA PHE A 463 13.14 16.79 29.50
C PHE A 463 12.70 15.35 29.77
N GLN A 464 13.20 14.72 30.84
CA GLN A 464 12.75 13.38 31.20
C GLN A 464 11.28 13.42 31.60
N ARG A 465 10.50 12.48 31.05
CA ARG A 465 9.10 12.31 31.47
C ARG A 465 9.04 11.81 32.91
N THR A 466 8.07 12.31 33.66
CA THR A 466 7.81 11.83 35.03
C THR A 466 7.36 10.37 34.98
N VAL A 467 8.06 9.52 35.70
CA VAL A 467 7.70 8.13 35.92
C VAL A 467 7.18 7.96 37.34
N PHE A 468 5.93 7.57 37.48
CA PHE A 468 5.39 7.22 38.80
C PHE A 468 5.91 5.83 39.20
N ALA A 469 6.52 5.76 40.40
CA ALA A 469 6.87 4.48 40.96
C ALA A 469 5.58 3.71 41.29
N TRP A 470 5.34 2.61 40.55
CA TRP A 470 4.25 1.74 40.92
C TRP A 470 4.57 1.04 42.25
N PRO A 471 3.64 0.93 43.19
CA PRO A 471 3.91 0.23 44.44
C PRO A 471 4.34 -1.20 44.13
N ILE A 472 5.56 -1.53 44.52
CA ILE A 472 6.09 -2.90 44.43
C ILE A 472 5.31 -3.71 45.47
N ALA A 473 4.50 -4.64 45.01
CA ALA A 473 3.63 -5.51 45.77
C ALA A 473 2.37 -4.85 46.38
N GLY A 474 1.26 -4.92 45.62
CA GLY A 474 -0.06 -5.02 46.24
C GLY A 474 -0.13 -6.38 46.99
N PRO A 475 -0.93 -6.47 48.08
CA PRO A 475 -1.05 -7.72 48.85
C PRO A 475 -1.58 -8.81 47.92
N SER A 476 -0.86 -9.95 47.92
CA SER A 476 -1.34 -11.22 47.39
C SER A 476 -2.73 -11.53 47.95
N GLN A 477 -3.75 -11.48 47.08
CA GLN A 477 -5.02 -12.15 47.31
C GLN A 477 -5.10 -13.39 46.45
#